data_59fc52ab2e63319ac1919f1b9fd2ef3f
#
_entry.id   59fc52ab2e63319ac1919f1b9fd2ef3f
#
_cell.length_a   1.000
_cell.length_b   1.000
_cell.length_c   1.000
_cell.angle_alpha   90.00
_cell.angle_beta   90.00
_cell.angle_gamma   90.00
#
_symmetry.space_group_name_H-M   'P 1'
#
loop_
_entity.id
_entity.type
_entity.pdbx_description
1 polymer ?
#
loop_
_entity_poly.entity_id
_entity_poly.type
_entity_poly.pdbx_seq_one_letter_code
_entity_poly.pdbx_strand_id
1 'polypeptide(L)'
;QSQLGEEFVVYTPQMPNKQNAKYEEWEILFKKLLEAVEDGVVLIGHSLGAAFLVKYLSEHQVAKQIKSLHLLGTPFDGDMESDKLIGFVRTGELSQLERQVGEIFLYHSKDDFAVPYSHFLRYQEALPTAHFRAFEDRNHFLQSEVPELNADLMR
;
A
#
# COMPACT_ATOMS: atom_id res chain seq x y z
N GLN A 1 -7.19 4.58 -14.69
CA GLN A 1 -6.43 5.25 -15.78
C GLN A 1 -7.23 6.37 -16.45
N SER A 2 -8.52 6.18 -16.74
CA SER A 2 -9.35 7.20 -17.41
C SER A 2 -9.41 8.54 -16.66
N GLN A 3 -9.18 8.55 -15.35
CA GLN A 3 -9.19 9.76 -14.51
C GLN A 3 -7.79 10.39 -14.34
N LEU A 4 -6.73 9.67 -14.67
CA LEU A 4 -5.34 10.14 -14.50
C LEU A 4 -4.75 10.73 -15.79
N GLY A 5 -5.47 10.65 -16.92
CA GLY A 5 -5.00 11.14 -18.21
C GLY A 5 -3.95 10.25 -18.89
N GLU A 6 -3.39 10.75 -20.00
CA GLU A 6 -2.42 10.02 -20.81
C GLU A 6 -1.00 10.02 -20.24
N GLU A 7 -0.75 10.83 -19.22
CA GLU A 7 0.57 10.95 -18.57
C GLU A 7 0.92 9.73 -17.70
N PHE A 8 -0.08 8.91 -17.37
CA PHE A 8 0.09 7.74 -16.52
C PHE A 8 -0.12 6.43 -17.30
N VAL A 9 0.82 5.52 -17.17
CA VAL A 9 0.65 4.12 -17.54
C VAL A 9 0.32 3.34 -16.27
N VAL A 10 -0.88 2.78 -16.18
CA VAL A 10 -1.35 2.08 -14.99
C VAL A 10 -1.27 0.57 -15.19
N TYR A 11 -0.52 -0.10 -14.32
CA TYR A 11 -0.42 -1.55 -14.26
C TYR A 11 -1.23 -2.09 -13.08
N THR A 12 -2.16 -3.00 -13.33
CA THR A 12 -2.93 -3.71 -12.31
C THR A 12 -2.62 -5.20 -12.37
N PRO A 13 -1.50 -5.63 -11.79
CA PRO A 13 -1.07 -7.02 -11.89
C PRO A 13 -2.04 -7.97 -11.21
N GLN A 14 -2.27 -9.11 -11.85
CA GLN A 14 -3.00 -10.21 -11.23
C GLN A 14 -2.04 -10.96 -10.29
N MET A 15 -2.12 -10.64 -9.00
CA MET A 15 -1.29 -11.32 -8.01
C MET A 15 -1.66 -12.80 -7.90
N PRO A 16 -0.66 -13.70 -7.78
CA PRO A 16 -0.88 -15.15 -7.71
C PRO A 16 -1.76 -15.54 -6.52
N ASN A 17 -2.54 -16.62 -6.69
CA ASN A 17 -3.25 -17.31 -5.62
C ASN A 17 -4.07 -16.41 -4.68
N LYS A 18 -4.89 -15.50 -5.20
CA LYS A 18 -5.67 -14.51 -4.43
C LYS A 18 -6.47 -15.11 -3.24
N GLN A 19 -6.90 -16.37 -3.35
CA GLN A 19 -7.67 -17.05 -2.29
C GLN A 19 -6.78 -17.65 -1.20
N ASN A 20 -5.53 -17.98 -1.54
CA ASN A 20 -4.51 -18.51 -0.64
C ASN A 20 -3.18 -17.84 -0.95
N ALA A 21 -3.14 -16.51 -0.76
CA ALA A 21 -2.00 -15.67 -1.11
C ALA A 21 -0.76 -16.07 -0.29
N LYS A 22 0.38 -16.15 -0.97
CA LYS A 22 1.68 -16.40 -0.37
C LYS A 22 2.61 -15.24 -0.70
N TYR A 23 3.25 -14.71 0.32
CA TYR A 23 4.13 -13.56 0.19
C TYR A 23 5.24 -13.79 -0.83
N GLU A 24 5.89 -14.95 -0.78
CA GLU A 24 7.02 -15.30 -1.64
C GLU A 24 6.63 -15.34 -3.12
N GLU A 25 5.42 -15.78 -3.45
CA GLU A 25 4.92 -15.79 -4.83
C GLU A 25 4.66 -14.36 -5.33
N TRP A 26 4.13 -13.49 -4.47
CA TRP A 26 3.91 -12.08 -4.78
C TRP A 26 5.22 -11.32 -4.91
N GLU A 27 6.19 -11.61 -4.06
CA GLU A 27 7.53 -11.03 -4.10
C GLU A 27 8.22 -11.27 -5.43
N ILE A 28 8.21 -12.52 -5.93
CA ILE A 28 8.81 -12.89 -7.22
C ILE A 28 8.19 -12.09 -8.36
N LEU A 29 6.86 -11.99 -8.42
CA LEU A 29 6.16 -11.23 -9.45
C LEU A 29 6.46 -9.74 -9.34
N PHE A 30 6.34 -9.18 -8.14
CA PHE A 30 6.52 -7.75 -7.90
C PHE A 30 7.94 -7.27 -8.26
N LYS A 31 8.94 -8.06 -7.91
CA LYS A 31 10.33 -7.79 -8.28
C LYS A 31 10.51 -7.67 -9.80
N LYS A 32 9.91 -8.58 -10.57
CA LYS A 32 9.93 -8.53 -12.04
C LYS A 32 9.19 -7.31 -12.60
N LEU A 33 8.07 -6.93 -11.97
CA LEU A 33 7.33 -5.74 -12.37
C LEU A 33 8.13 -4.46 -12.11
N LEU A 34 8.80 -4.38 -10.96
CA LEU A 34 9.69 -3.24 -10.66
C LEU A 34 10.86 -3.13 -11.65
N GLU A 35 11.40 -4.24 -12.13
CA GLU A 35 12.45 -4.22 -13.16
C GLU A 35 11.95 -3.65 -14.50
N ALA A 36 10.66 -3.81 -14.80
CA ALA A 36 10.04 -3.42 -16.08
C ALA A 36 9.49 -1.99 -16.11
N VAL A 37 9.34 -1.32 -14.96
CA VAL A 37 8.84 0.06 -14.89
C VAL A 37 9.98 1.07 -14.88
N GLU A 38 9.67 2.32 -15.26
CA GLU A 38 10.60 3.45 -15.21
C GLU A 38 10.79 3.97 -13.76
N ASP A 39 11.80 4.80 -13.55
CA ASP A 39 11.98 5.55 -12.29
C ASP A 39 10.85 6.57 -12.08
N GLY A 40 10.60 6.94 -10.84
CA GLY A 40 9.46 7.79 -10.48
C GLY A 40 8.15 7.01 -10.37
N VAL A 41 8.23 5.69 -10.16
CA VAL A 41 7.04 4.84 -10.02
C VAL A 41 6.19 5.26 -8.83
N VAL A 42 4.88 5.20 -9.03
CA VAL A 42 3.87 5.36 -7.98
C VAL A 42 3.32 3.98 -7.63
N LEU A 43 3.36 3.64 -6.35
CA LEU A 43 2.85 2.37 -5.84
C LEU A 43 1.53 2.59 -5.09
N ILE A 44 0.53 1.78 -5.42
CA ILE A 44 -0.78 1.84 -4.77
C ILE A 44 -1.12 0.45 -4.25
N GLY A 45 -1.41 0.35 -2.96
CA GLY A 45 -1.84 -0.89 -2.31
C GLY A 45 -3.16 -0.72 -1.57
N HIS A 46 -4.02 -1.74 -1.63
CA HIS A 46 -5.25 -1.81 -0.86
C HIS A 46 -5.25 -3.09 -0.03
N SER A 47 -5.59 -2.97 1.26
CA SER A 47 -5.74 -4.11 2.18
C SER A 47 -4.50 -5.01 2.17
N LEU A 48 -4.63 -6.28 1.77
CA LEU A 48 -3.50 -7.22 1.67
C LEU A 48 -2.40 -6.73 0.71
N GLY A 49 -2.78 -6.04 -0.38
CA GLY A 49 -1.82 -5.43 -1.29
C GLY A 49 -1.02 -4.30 -0.64
N ALA A 50 -1.64 -3.55 0.25
CA ALA A 50 -0.96 -2.53 1.04
C ALA A 50 -0.01 -3.16 2.08
N ALA A 51 -0.45 -4.21 2.79
CA ALA A 51 0.41 -4.97 3.71
C ALA A 51 1.64 -5.55 2.99
N PHE A 52 1.43 -6.09 1.78
CA PHE A 52 2.51 -6.59 0.93
C PHE A 52 3.54 -5.49 0.62
N LEU A 53 3.11 -4.31 0.16
CA LEU A 53 4.01 -3.21 -0.18
C LEU A 53 4.77 -2.71 1.05
N VAL A 54 4.10 -2.58 2.19
CA VAL A 54 4.75 -2.19 3.46
C VAL A 54 5.83 -3.19 3.85
N LYS A 55 5.51 -4.50 3.84
CA LYS A 55 6.47 -5.55 4.16
C LYS A 55 7.64 -5.53 3.18
N TYR A 56 7.37 -5.55 1.88
CA TYR A 56 8.41 -5.59 0.86
C TYR A 56 9.38 -4.41 0.97
N LEU A 57 8.87 -3.19 1.08
CA LEU A 57 9.70 -1.99 1.18
C LEU A 57 10.39 -1.82 2.54
N SER A 58 9.90 -2.49 3.58
CA SER A 58 10.56 -2.51 4.90
C SER A 58 11.69 -3.55 4.97
N GLU A 59 11.67 -4.58 4.13
CA GLU A 59 12.61 -5.71 4.18
C GLU A 59 13.59 -5.74 3.01
N HIS A 60 13.27 -5.06 1.89
CA HIS A 60 14.10 -5.04 0.69
C HIS A 60 14.48 -3.62 0.28
N GLN A 61 15.71 -3.47 -0.17
CA GLN A 61 16.14 -2.25 -0.84
C GLN A 61 15.77 -2.32 -2.32
N VAL A 62 15.09 -1.28 -2.81
CA VAL A 62 14.64 -1.17 -4.19
C VAL A 62 15.59 -0.25 -4.96
N ALA A 63 16.04 -0.69 -6.12
CA ALA A 63 16.92 0.11 -6.98
C ALA A 63 16.16 1.24 -7.72
N LYS A 64 14.84 1.09 -7.88
CA LYS A 64 13.98 2.07 -8.54
C LYS A 64 13.66 3.25 -7.63
N GLN A 65 13.61 4.45 -8.20
CA GLN A 65 13.09 5.62 -7.50
C GLN A 65 11.56 5.50 -7.39
N ILE A 66 11.06 5.47 -6.16
CA ILE A 66 9.63 5.45 -5.86
C ILE A 66 9.22 6.90 -5.55
N LYS A 67 8.39 7.50 -6.44
CA LYS A 67 7.87 8.85 -6.26
C LYS A 67 6.93 8.92 -5.05
N SER A 68 5.96 8.02 -5.00
CA SER A 68 5.00 7.97 -3.89
C SER A 68 4.44 6.57 -3.66
N LEU A 69 3.99 6.34 -2.42
CA LEU A 69 3.33 5.12 -1.95
C LEU A 69 1.98 5.49 -1.36
N HIS A 70 0.92 4.89 -1.89
CA HIS A 70 -0.45 5.12 -1.46
C HIS A 70 -1.04 3.83 -0.88
N LEU A 71 -1.42 3.87 0.40
CA LEU A 71 -1.83 2.72 1.20
C LEU A 71 -3.27 2.91 1.70
N LEU A 72 -4.20 2.08 1.24
CA LEU A 72 -5.63 2.15 1.56
C LEU A 72 -6.03 0.97 2.47
N GLY A 73 -6.69 1.24 3.59
CA GLY A 73 -7.18 0.21 4.51
C GLY A 73 -6.10 -0.77 4.93
N THR A 74 -4.95 -0.25 5.37
CA THR A 74 -3.70 -1.00 5.53
C THR A 74 -3.55 -1.59 6.91
N PRO A 75 -3.40 -2.92 7.06
CA PRO A 75 -3.02 -3.52 8.33
C PRO A 75 -1.62 -3.06 8.77
N PHE A 76 -1.45 -2.74 10.04
CA PHE A 76 -0.15 -2.37 10.62
C PHE A 76 0.68 -3.61 10.96
N ASP A 77 0.03 -4.64 11.48
CA ASP A 77 0.63 -5.92 11.86
C ASP A 77 -0.40 -7.06 11.80
N GLY A 78 -0.01 -8.24 12.31
CA GLY A 78 -0.84 -9.45 12.32
C GLY A 78 -1.89 -9.54 13.42
N ASP A 79 -2.14 -8.46 14.15
CA ASP A 79 -3.16 -8.41 15.20
C ASP A 79 -4.58 -8.31 14.59
N MET A 80 -4.88 -9.25 13.72
CA MET A 80 -6.15 -9.43 13.03
C MET A 80 -6.52 -10.91 13.01
N GLU A 81 -7.79 -11.24 13.21
CA GLU A 81 -8.32 -12.61 13.18
C GLU A 81 -8.23 -13.30 11.80
N SER A 82 -7.31 -12.89 10.95
CA SER A 82 -7.19 -13.40 9.59
C SER A 82 -5.87 -14.13 9.36
N ASP A 83 -5.93 -15.45 9.23
CA ASP A 83 -4.79 -16.29 8.83
C ASP A 83 -4.15 -15.86 7.49
N LYS A 84 -4.87 -15.09 6.67
CA LYS A 84 -4.40 -14.60 5.37
C LYS A 84 -3.26 -13.59 5.48
N LEU A 85 -3.09 -12.94 6.64
CA LEU A 85 -2.02 -11.95 6.87
C LEU A 85 -0.73 -12.55 7.39
N ILE A 86 -0.71 -13.80 7.84
CA ILE A 86 0.45 -14.39 8.54
C ILE A 86 1.75 -14.21 7.74
N GLY A 87 1.74 -14.48 6.44
CA GLY A 87 2.91 -14.29 5.58
C GLY A 87 3.21 -12.83 5.18
N PHE A 88 2.26 -11.92 5.38
CA PHE A 88 2.33 -10.52 4.93
C PHE A 88 2.66 -9.53 6.04
N VAL A 89 2.79 -9.98 7.27
CA VAL A 89 3.25 -9.15 8.38
C VAL A 89 4.73 -8.82 8.20
N ARG A 90 5.05 -7.53 8.26
CA ARG A 90 6.45 -7.08 8.19
C ARG A 90 7.25 -7.53 9.41
N THR A 91 8.51 -7.81 9.19
CA THR A 91 9.53 -8.01 10.25
C THR A 91 10.55 -6.89 10.25
N GLY A 92 10.65 -6.14 9.14
CA GLY A 92 11.57 -5.00 8.99
C GLY A 92 11.05 -3.70 9.63
N GLU A 93 11.95 -2.76 9.80
CA GLU A 93 11.65 -1.43 10.34
C GLU A 93 11.06 -0.52 9.25
N LEU A 94 10.03 0.27 9.60
CA LEU A 94 9.42 1.24 8.69
C LEU A 94 10.40 2.32 8.22
N SER A 95 11.45 2.57 8.97
CA SER A 95 12.51 3.51 8.58
C SER A 95 13.21 3.16 7.27
N GLN A 96 13.26 1.87 6.89
CA GLN A 96 13.79 1.47 5.58
C GLN A 96 12.82 1.87 4.46
N LEU A 97 11.52 1.66 4.66
CA LEU A 97 10.47 2.11 3.73
C LEU A 97 10.52 3.64 3.55
N GLU A 98 10.60 4.41 4.63
CA GLU A 98 10.67 5.88 4.58
C GLU A 98 11.87 6.38 3.76
N ARG A 99 13.04 5.75 3.89
CA ARG A 99 14.25 6.20 3.19
C ARG A 99 14.21 6.02 1.68
N GLN A 100 13.37 5.13 1.15
CA GLN A 100 13.35 4.81 -0.28
C GLN A 100 12.09 5.26 -1.01
N VAL A 101 11.16 5.92 -0.31
CA VAL A 101 9.91 6.43 -0.88
C VAL A 101 9.88 7.95 -0.74
N GLY A 102 9.55 8.65 -1.82
CA GLY A 102 9.48 10.12 -1.83
C GLY A 102 8.38 10.67 -0.93
N GLU A 103 7.14 10.22 -1.15
CA GLU A 103 5.98 10.61 -0.33
C GLU A 103 5.14 9.38 0.02
N ILE A 104 4.64 9.34 1.25
CA ILE A 104 3.81 8.24 1.75
C ILE A 104 2.43 8.79 2.10
N PHE A 105 1.38 8.17 1.57
CA PHE A 105 -0.02 8.51 1.84
C PHE A 105 -0.75 7.31 2.41
N LEU A 106 -1.45 7.51 3.52
CA LEU A 106 -2.29 6.50 4.14
C LEU A 106 -3.75 6.99 4.18
N TYR A 107 -4.64 6.12 3.73
CA TYR A 107 -6.08 6.36 3.66
C TYR A 107 -6.79 5.34 4.52
N HIS A 108 -7.61 5.78 5.47
CA HIS A 108 -8.34 4.87 6.33
C HIS A 108 -9.69 5.44 6.75
N SER A 109 -10.69 4.59 6.89
CA SER A 109 -12.02 4.98 7.35
C SER A 109 -12.29 4.45 8.75
N LYS A 110 -12.97 5.24 9.57
CA LYS A 110 -13.30 4.84 10.95
C LYS A 110 -14.29 3.68 11.01
N ASP A 111 -15.12 3.55 9.98
CA ASP A 111 -16.10 2.47 9.83
C ASP A 111 -15.58 1.25 9.05
N ASP A 112 -14.26 1.15 8.85
CA ASP A 112 -13.65 0.00 8.18
C ASP A 112 -13.90 -1.30 8.96
N PHE A 113 -14.68 -2.21 8.37
CA PHE A 113 -15.04 -3.49 9.01
C PHE A 113 -13.93 -4.54 8.95
N ALA A 114 -12.96 -4.38 8.07
CA ALA A 114 -11.92 -5.37 7.82
C ALA A 114 -10.61 -5.05 8.56
N VAL A 115 -10.24 -3.76 8.61
CA VAL A 115 -9.02 -3.30 9.29
C VAL A 115 -9.40 -2.26 10.34
N PRO A 116 -9.27 -2.55 11.63
CA PRO A 116 -9.60 -1.60 12.70
C PRO A 116 -8.85 -0.28 12.57
N TYR A 117 -9.50 0.83 12.87
CA TYR A 117 -8.92 2.18 12.80
C TYR A 117 -7.68 2.36 13.66
N SER A 118 -7.51 1.54 14.70
CA SER A 118 -6.30 1.51 15.54
C SER A 118 -5.01 1.25 14.75
N HIS A 119 -5.08 0.51 13.63
CA HIS A 119 -3.93 0.30 12.74
C HIS A 119 -3.47 1.61 12.08
N PHE A 120 -4.42 2.45 11.68
CA PHE A 120 -4.12 3.78 11.13
C PHE A 120 -3.44 4.70 12.17
N LEU A 121 -3.92 4.69 13.41
CA LEU A 121 -3.30 5.47 14.49
C LEU A 121 -1.87 5.03 14.76
N ARG A 122 -1.59 3.73 14.71
CA ARG A 122 -0.22 3.19 14.86
C ARG A 122 0.70 3.61 13.71
N TYR A 123 0.18 3.71 12.48
CA TYR A 123 0.95 4.30 11.38
C TYR A 123 1.24 5.79 11.60
N GLN A 124 0.30 6.57 12.16
CA GLN A 124 0.55 7.98 12.47
C GLN A 124 1.68 8.16 13.48
N GLU A 125 1.79 7.26 14.46
CA GLU A 125 2.89 7.27 15.42
C GLU A 125 4.23 6.84 14.78
N ALA A 126 4.19 5.84 13.89
CA ALA A 126 5.38 5.23 13.34
C ALA A 126 5.95 5.94 12.09
N LEU A 127 5.13 6.71 11.36
CA LEU A 127 5.48 7.43 10.13
C LEU A 127 5.06 8.91 10.22
N PRO A 128 5.67 9.71 11.11
CA PRO A 128 5.21 11.08 11.38
C PRO A 128 5.31 12.02 10.18
N THR A 129 6.08 11.67 9.16
CA THR A 129 6.24 12.47 7.93
C THR A 129 5.25 12.11 6.82
N ALA A 130 4.47 11.04 6.99
CA ALA A 130 3.49 10.61 6.00
C ALA A 130 2.23 11.50 5.99
N HIS A 131 1.51 11.47 4.88
CA HIS A 131 0.23 12.15 4.70
C HIS A 131 -0.92 11.23 5.10
N PHE A 132 -1.77 11.67 6.01
CA PHE A 132 -2.88 10.87 6.54
C PHE A 132 -4.23 11.43 6.10
N ARG A 133 -5.06 10.56 5.51
CA ARG A 133 -6.43 10.85 5.06
C ARG A 133 -7.40 9.97 5.85
N ALA A 134 -8.05 10.53 6.85
CA ALA A 134 -9.05 9.85 7.68
C ALA A 134 -10.45 10.16 7.15
N PHE A 135 -11.29 9.13 7.09
CA PHE A 135 -12.68 9.21 6.64
C PHE A 135 -13.62 8.65 7.70
N GLU A 136 -14.90 9.05 7.64
CA GLU A 136 -15.93 8.57 8.56
C GLU A 136 -16.71 7.37 7.98
N ASP A 137 -16.93 7.34 6.64
CA ASP A 137 -17.93 6.54 5.95
C ASP A 137 -17.46 5.92 4.63
N ARG A 138 -16.17 5.63 4.49
CA ARG A 138 -15.60 4.99 3.28
C ARG A 138 -15.50 3.47 3.41
N ASN A 139 -15.82 2.94 4.57
CA ASN A 139 -15.70 1.52 4.86
C ASN A 139 -14.30 1.01 4.51
N HIS A 140 -14.18 -0.17 3.92
CA HIS A 140 -12.91 -0.76 3.46
C HIS A 140 -12.53 -0.35 2.02
N PHE A 141 -12.91 0.86 1.57
CA PHE A 141 -12.63 1.38 0.22
C PHE A 141 -13.09 0.43 -0.90
N LEU A 142 -14.33 -0.09 -0.80
CA LEU A 142 -14.92 -0.98 -1.81
C LEU A 142 -15.64 -0.20 -2.94
N GLN A 143 -15.73 1.12 -2.83
CA GLN A 143 -16.31 1.99 -3.85
C GLN A 143 -15.41 2.05 -5.10
N SER A 144 -16.01 2.37 -6.23
CA SER A 144 -15.31 2.45 -7.53
C SER A 144 -14.37 3.65 -7.65
N GLU A 145 -14.55 4.68 -6.81
CA GLU A 145 -13.80 5.93 -6.88
C GLU A 145 -13.37 6.41 -5.50
N VAL A 146 -12.14 6.91 -5.43
CA VAL A 146 -11.56 7.58 -4.27
C VAL A 146 -10.98 8.91 -4.77
N PRO A 147 -11.79 9.99 -4.85
CA PRO A 147 -11.35 11.28 -5.41
C PRO A 147 -10.12 11.86 -4.73
N GLU A 148 -9.98 11.64 -3.43
CA GLU A 148 -8.85 12.10 -2.64
C GLU A 148 -7.54 11.42 -3.07
N LEU A 149 -7.59 10.11 -3.40
CA LEU A 149 -6.45 9.41 -3.98
C LEU A 149 -6.06 10.02 -5.33
N ASN A 150 -7.03 10.27 -6.21
CA ASN A 150 -6.76 10.89 -7.51
C ASN A 150 -6.12 12.28 -7.36
N ALA A 151 -6.60 13.09 -6.41
CA ALA A 151 -6.03 14.41 -6.12
C ALA A 151 -4.58 14.33 -5.61
N ASP A 152 -4.28 13.34 -4.76
CA ASP A 152 -2.93 13.13 -4.25
C ASP A 152 -1.98 12.54 -5.32
N LEU A 153 -2.47 11.76 -6.28
CA LEU A 153 -1.68 11.22 -7.40
C LEU A 153 -1.23 12.31 -8.39
N MET A 154 -1.98 13.40 -8.49
CA MET A 154 -1.71 14.53 -9.40
C MET A 154 -0.78 15.59 -8.79
N ARG A 155 -0.26 15.39 -7.58
CA ARG A 155 0.75 16.26 -6.93
C ARG A 155 2.14 15.96 -7.46
#